data_c64f27bab42ff289065e085bb9f7c5b3
#
_entry.id   c64f27bab42ff289065e085bb9f7c5b3
#
_cell.length_a   1.000
_cell.length_b   1.000
_cell.length_c   1.000
_cell.angle_alpha   90.00
_cell.angle_beta   90.00
_cell.angle_gamma   90.00
#
_symmetry.space_group_name_H-M   'P 1'
#
loop_
_entity.id
_entity.type
_entity.pdbx_description
1 polymer ?
#
loop_
_entity_poly.entity_id
_entity_poly.type
_entity_poly.pdbx_seq_one_letter_code
_entity_poly.pdbx_strand_id
1 'polypeptide(L)'
;MHIPNSDRPVELFSLDVILAVGYRVNSTKAIAFRQWVSQILKQYLKDGYALNEKILQASRQQINKLQNAIELLNRSIENHAKNLDDAQRLTNIMADFAEGLTLLDDFDNKTLDTKGKTLKEAVVIDKKEFLNVIDKMKPEFGSDVFANPKDDSFESSVCQIYQTFGGADCYPSLEEKAAMLLYLIVKNHSFTDGNKRIGASCFLYFLERNNILYKNAAPILDNATLAALTILIAESKPEEMETIKQVVMSVLNRG
;
A
#
# COMPACT_ATOMS: atom_id res chain seq x y z
N MET A 1 -26.11 -11.42 8.57
CA MET A 1 -24.96 -11.20 9.48
C MET A 1 -25.37 -11.58 10.89
N HIS A 2 -24.65 -12.47 11.57
CA HIS A 2 -24.93 -12.82 12.98
C HIS A 2 -24.15 -11.86 13.89
N ILE A 3 -24.86 -11.23 14.82
CA ILE A 3 -24.22 -10.49 15.91
C ILE A 3 -23.90 -11.49 17.03
N PRO A 4 -22.68 -11.53 17.60
CA PRO A 4 -22.38 -12.36 18.76
C PRO A 4 -23.39 -12.07 19.89
N ASN A 5 -24.05 -13.10 20.41
CA ASN A 5 -25.12 -13.08 21.43
C ASN A 5 -26.54 -12.72 20.97
N SER A 6 -26.90 -12.89 19.70
CA SER A 6 -28.27 -12.75 19.24
C SER A 6 -28.67 -13.92 18.35
N ASP A 7 -29.72 -14.65 18.70
CA ASP A 7 -30.29 -15.75 17.91
C ASP A 7 -31.21 -15.27 16.77
N ARG A 8 -31.36 -13.95 16.58
CA ARG A 8 -32.23 -13.39 15.53
C ARG A 8 -31.38 -12.81 14.39
N PRO A 9 -31.72 -13.11 13.12
CA PRO A 9 -31.07 -12.47 11.97
C PRO A 9 -31.35 -10.98 12.00
N VAL A 10 -30.29 -10.17 11.77
CA VAL A 10 -30.39 -8.72 11.68
C VAL A 10 -30.57 -8.33 10.22
N GLU A 11 -31.62 -7.58 9.93
CA GLU A 11 -31.81 -6.97 8.61
C GLU A 11 -30.81 -5.84 8.40
N LEU A 12 -30.15 -5.84 7.24
CA LEU A 12 -29.23 -4.78 6.82
C LEU A 12 -29.95 -3.86 5.85
N PHE A 13 -29.85 -2.57 6.09
CA PHE A 13 -30.40 -1.53 5.23
C PHE A 13 -29.27 -0.75 4.55
N SER A 14 -29.50 -0.31 3.31
CA SER A 14 -28.55 0.58 2.61
C SER A 14 -28.47 1.94 3.30
N LEU A 15 -27.36 2.65 3.09
CA LEU A 15 -27.18 4.01 3.61
C LEU A 15 -28.30 4.94 3.14
N ASP A 16 -28.74 4.80 1.89
CA ASP A 16 -29.83 5.62 1.33
C ASP A 16 -31.16 5.43 2.08
N VAL A 17 -31.48 4.19 2.46
CA VAL A 17 -32.67 3.90 3.28
C VAL A 17 -32.53 4.53 4.67
N ILE A 18 -31.35 4.44 5.29
CA ILE A 18 -31.08 5.03 6.61
C ILE A 18 -31.24 6.55 6.55
N LEU A 19 -30.70 7.20 5.52
CA LEU A 19 -30.85 8.64 5.29
C LEU A 19 -32.29 9.04 5.07
N ALA A 20 -33.02 8.33 4.18
CA ALA A 20 -34.42 8.61 3.87
C ALA A 20 -35.32 8.47 5.11
N VAL A 21 -35.14 7.43 5.92
CA VAL A 21 -35.87 7.21 7.18
C VAL A 21 -35.47 8.28 8.21
N GLY A 22 -34.18 8.58 8.36
CA GLY A 22 -33.69 9.59 9.30
C GLY A 22 -34.25 10.99 9.04
N TYR A 23 -34.56 11.32 7.78
CA TYR A 23 -35.20 12.60 7.43
C TYR A 23 -36.74 12.60 7.57
N ARG A 24 -37.39 11.44 7.48
CA ARG A 24 -38.86 11.34 7.53
C ARG A 24 -39.42 11.07 8.93
N VAL A 25 -38.67 10.38 9.78
CA VAL A 25 -39.13 10.00 11.11
C VAL A 25 -39.00 11.17 12.07
N ASN A 26 -40.07 11.38 12.88
CA ASN A 26 -40.06 12.44 13.88
C ASN A 26 -39.82 11.84 15.29
N SER A 27 -38.56 11.51 15.57
CA SER A 27 -38.12 11.00 16.87
C SER A 27 -36.88 11.78 17.37
N THR A 28 -36.62 11.75 18.67
CA THR A 28 -35.45 12.41 19.27
C THR A 28 -34.11 11.91 18.61
N LYS A 29 -34.04 10.60 18.31
CA LYS A 29 -32.89 10.03 17.63
C LYS A 29 -32.75 10.53 16.19
N ALA A 30 -33.86 10.69 15.46
CA ALA A 30 -33.86 11.22 14.11
C ALA A 30 -33.49 12.72 14.07
N ILE A 31 -33.89 13.48 15.07
CA ILE A 31 -33.50 14.89 15.23
C ILE A 31 -31.98 14.98 15.43
N ALA A 32 -31.44 14.21 16.36
CA ALA A 32 -29.98 14.17 16.61
C ALA A 32 -29.20 13.73 15.36
N PHE A 33 -29.71 12.75 14.62
CA PHE A 33 -29.13 12.30 13.36
C PHE A 33 -29.11 13.43 12.30
N ARG A 34 -30.22 14.14 12.09
CA ARG A 34 -30.28 15.27 11.14
C ARG A 34 -29.33 16.42 11.54
N GLN A 35 -29.23 16.71 12.82
CA GLN A 35 -28.28 17.73 13.32
C GLN A 35 -26.84 17.33 13.00
N TRP A 36 -26.46 16.08 13.28
CA TRP A 36 -25.15 15.54 12.99
C TRP A 36 -24.83 15.56 11.49
N VAL A 37 -25.74 15.05 10.62
CA VAL A 37 -25.56 15.06 9.16
C VAL A 37 -25.43 16.50 8.64
N SER A 38 -26.28 17.41 9.12
CA SER A 38 -26.22 18.81 8.71
C SER A 38 -24.91 19.50 9.13
N GLN A 39 -24.34 19.13 10.26
CA GLN A 39 -23.04 19.63 10.70
C GLN A 39 -21.92 19.16 9.80
N ILE A 40 -21.88 17.86 9.47
CA ILE A 40 -20.90 17.29 8.54
C ILE A 40 -21.01 17.94 7.15
N LEU A 41 -22.24 18.11 6.64
CA LEU A 41 -22.47 18.72 5.34
C LEU A 41 -22.03 20.19 5.31
N LYS A 42 -22.33 20.97 6.36
CA LYS A 42 -21.89 22.35 6.49
C LYS A 42 -20.35 22.46 6.53
N GLN A 43 -19.71 21.57 7.26
CA GLN A 43 -18.25 21.50 7.29
C GLN A 43 -17.67 21.20 5.92
N TYR A 44 -18.21 20.19 5.23
CA TYR A 44 -17.79 19.83 3.88
C TYR A 44 -17.98 20.99 2.87
N LEU A 45 -19.12 21.69 2.92
CA LEU A 45 -19.39 22.82 2.04
C LEU A 45 -18.50 24.04 2.33
N LYS A 46 -18.10 24.22 3.58
CA LYS A 46 -17.27 25.36 3.99
C LYS A 46 -15.78 25.11 3.73
N ASP A 47 -15.30 23.91 4.09
CA ASP A 47 -13.87 23.60 4.16
C ASP A 47 -13.41 22.73 2.99
N GLY A 48 -14.34 22.22 2.16
CA GLY A 48 -14.08 21.31 1.03
C GLY A 48 -13.84 19.86 1.45
N TYR A 49 -13.82 19.56 2.74
CA TYR A 49 -13.62 18.21 3.29
C TYR A 49 -14.29 18.05 4.68
N ALA A 50 -14.54 16.82 5.08
CA ALA A 50 -14.97 16.47 6.44
C ALA A 50 -13.99 15.45 7.03
N LEU A 51 -13.29 15.84 8.11
CA LEU A 51 -12.29 15.00 8.76
C LEU A 51 -12.93 14.11 9.83
N ASN A 52 -12.50 12.85 9.87
CA ASN A 52 -12.75 11.99 11.01
C ASN A 52 -11.69 12.27 12.11
N GLU A 53 -12.03 13.19 13.01
CA GLU A 53 -11.12 13.64 14.09
C GLU A 53 -10.59 12.48 14.96
N LYS A 54 -11.37 11.40 15.14
CA LYS A 54 -10.93 10.24 15.92
C LYS A 54 -9.79 9.48 15.21
N ILE A 55 -9.90 9.32 13.89
CA ILE A 55 -8.84 8.67 13.09
C ILE A 55 -7.60 9.57 13.08
N LEU A 56 -7.78 10.87 12.90
CA LEU A 56 -6.68 11.84 12.88
C LEU A 56 -5.96 11.90 14.25
N GLN A 57 -6.69 11.89 15.36
CA GLN A 57 -6.10 11.86 16.70
C GLN A 57 -5.37 10.55 16.98
N ALA A 58 -5.90 9.39 16.53
CA ALA A 58 -5.22 8.11 16.67
C ALA A 58 -3.91 8.08 15.88
N SER A 59 -3.90 8.61 14.64
CA SER A 59 -2.68 8.74 13.84
C SER A 59 -1.66 9.68 14.48
N ARG A 60 -2.07 10.84 14.95
CA ARG A 60 -1.20 11.77 15.69
C ARG A 60 -0.59 11.14 16.96
N GLN A 61 -1.37 10.34 17.69
CA GLN A 61 -0.86 9.63 18.87
C GLN A 61 0.19 8.57 18.51
N GLN A 62 0.05 7.88 17.37
CA GLN A 62 1.05 6.94 16.87
C GLN A 62 2.34 7.65 16.46
N ILE A 63 2.24 8.77 15.75
CA ILE A 63 3.40 9.60 15.37
C ILE A 63 4.13 10.10 16.61
N ASN A 64 3.41 10.63 17.61
CA ASN A 64 4.01 11.09 18.86
C ASN A 64 4.70 9.95 19.64
N LYS A 65 4.13 8.73 19.64
CA LYS A 65 4.78 7.55 20.24
C LYS A 65 6.07 7.18 19.54
N LEU A 66 6.10 7.23 18.20
CA LEU A 66 7.30 7.00 17.40
C LEU A 66 8.37 8.07 17.66
N GLN A 67 7.99 9.36 17.67
CA GLN A 67 8.92 10.45 18.00
C GLN A 67 9.49 10.30 19.40
N ASN A 68 8.65 9.98 20.39
CA ASN A 68 9.11 9.74 21.76
C ASN A 68 10.06 8.52 21.86
N ALA A 69 9.80 7.46 21.07
CA ALA A 69 10.68 6.30 21.01
C ALA A 69 12.06 6.66 20.41
N ILE A 70 12.08 7.48 19.36
CA ILE A 70 13.31 8.00 18.74
C ILE A 70 14.10 8.88 19.73
N GLU A 71 13.43 9.79 20.45
CA GLU A 71 14.09 10.60 21.47
C GLU A 71 14.65 9.76 22.63
N LEU A 72 13.95 8.69 23.01
CA LEU A 72 14.40 7.76 24.06
C LEU A 72 15.64 6.97 23.60
N LEU A 73 15.63 6.53 22.33
CA LEU A 73 16.77 5.89 21.70
C LEU A 73 17.97 6.85 21.61
N ASN A 74 17.77 8.09 21.18
CA ASN A 74 18.83 9.11 21.15
C ASN A 74 19.48 9.31 22.52
N ARG A 75 18.67 9.48 23.55
CA ARG A 75 19.19 9.62 24.94
C ARG A 75 19.88 8.35 25.43
N SER A 76 19.43 7.17 25.03
CA SER A 76 20.08 5.89 25.35
C SER A 76 21.43 5.75 24.65
N ILE A 77 21.56 6.24 23.41
CA ILE A 77 22.82 6.29 22.64
C ILE A 77 23.84 7.19 23.36
N GLU A 78 23.42 8.40 23.72
CA GLU A 78 24.30 9.37 24.39
C GLU A 78 24.81 8.87 25.74
N ASN A 79 24.00 8.09 26.47
CA ASN A 79 24.31 7.65 27.83
C ASN A 79 24.94 6.27 27.94
N HIS A 80 24.83 5.40 26.92
CA HIS A 80 25.18 3.97 27.04
C HIS A 80 26.05 3.41 25.93
N ALA A 81 26.42 4.18 24.89
CA ALA A 81 27.34 3.72 23.87
C ALA A 81 28.72 3.50 24.49
N LYS A 82 29.01 2.25 24.85
CA LYS A 82 30.28 1.87 25.51
C LYS A 82 31.40 1.55 24.55
N ASN A 83 31.09 1.42 23.25
CA ASN A 83 32.06 1.20 22.20
C ASN A 83 31.58 1.73 20.83
N LEU A 84 32.52 1.85 19.89
CA LEU A 84 32.26 2.39 18.54
C LEU A 84 31.25 1.53 17.75
N ASP A 85 31.23 0.24 18.00
CA ASP A 85 30.38 -0.75 17.31
C ASP A 85 28.91 -0.61 17.71
N ASP A 86 28.63 -0.35 19.00
CA ASP A 86 27.29 -0.13 19.48
C ASP A 86 26.73 1.23 18.99
N ALA A 87 27.57 2.26 18.96
CA ALA A 87 27.23 3.57 18.41
C ALA A 87 26.87 3.46 16.91
N GLN A 88 27.64 2.68 16.14
CA GLN A 88 27.40 2.46 14.70
C GLN A 88 26.08 1.71 14.45
N ARG A 89 25.79 0.66 15.24
CA ARG A 89 24.53 -0.09 15.14
C ARG A 89 23.34 0.80 15.44
N LEU A 90 23.41 1.60 16.48
CA LEU A 90 22.33 2.52 16.89
C LEU A 90 22.12 3.63 15.85
N THR A 91 23.21 4.13 15.25
CA THR A 91 23.13 5.11 14.16
C THR A 91 22.43 4.52 12.94
N ASN A 92 22.69 3.26 12.57
CA ASN A 92 22.03 2.59 11.47
C ASN A 92 20.54 2.40 11.73
N ILE A 93 20.15 1.97 12.95
CA ILE A 93 18.74 1.87 13.35
C ILE A 93 18.04 3.23 13.22
N MET A 94 18.69 4.31 13.66
CA MET A 94 18.13 5.66 13.55
C MET A 94 17.97 6.10 12.09
N ALA A 95 18.93 5.74 11.22
CA ALA A 95 18.85 6.02 9.79
C ALA A 95 17.67 5.30 9.15
N ASP A 96 17.45 4.02 9.48
CA ASP A 96 16.32 3.24 8.97
C ASP A 96 14.95 3.84 9.40
N PHE A 97 14.84 4.27 10.65
CA PHE A 97 13.63 4.97 11.13
C PHE A 97 13.45 6.34 10.49
N ALA A 98 14.54 7.09 10.27
CA ALA A 98 14.47 8.42 9.65
C ALA A 98 13.93 8.35 8.21
N GLU A 99 14.32 7.36 7.43
CA GLU A 99 13.79 7.12 6.07
C GLU A 99 12.28 6.83 6.08
N GLY A 100 11.82 5.98 6.99
CA GLY A 100 10.40 5.69 7.16
C GLY A 100 9.57 6.92 7.54
N LEU A 101 10.10 7.75 8.44
CA LEU A 101 9.45 9.01 8.84
C LEU A 101 9.42 10.02 7.69
N THR A 102 10.50 10.11 6.90
CA THR A 102 10.53 10.96 5.71
C THR A 102 9.50 10.51 4.68
N LEU A 103 9.34 9.20 4.46
CA LEU A 103 8.32 8.69 3.55
C LEU A 103 6.89 9.02 4.00
N LEU A 104 6.63 8.97 5.31
CA LEU A 104 5.34 9.37 5.87
C LEU A 104 5.08 10.87 5.70
N ASP A 105 6.09 11.70 5.94
CA ASP A 105 6.02 13.15 5.74
C ASP A 105 5.76 13.50 4.26
N ASP A 106 6.47 12.85 3.35
CA ASP A 106 6.25 12.99 1.92
C ASP A 106 4.83 12.58 1.49
N PHE A 107 4.29 11.52 2.08
CA PHE A 107 2.92 11.11 1.83
C PHE A 107 1.91 12.17 2.31
N ASP A 108 2.08 12.69 3.51
CA ASP A 108 1.18 13.69 4.11
C ASP A 108 1.24 15.03 3.36
N ASN A 109 2.42 15.42 2.92
CA ASN A 109 2.66 16.67 2.19
C ASN A 109 2.50 16.55 0.66
N LYS A 110 2.16 15.36 0.12
CA LYS A 110 2.02 15.08 -1.31
C LYS A 110 3.32 15.34 -2.10
N THR A 111 4.46 15.05 -1.48
CA THR A 111 5.81 15.21 -2.05
C THR A 111 6.47 13.88 -2.39
N LEU A 112 5.68 12.79 -2.45
CA LEU A 112 6.16 11.49 -2.91
C LEU A 112 6.82 11.57 -4.28
N ASP A 113 7.78 10.69 -4.55
CA ASP A 113 8.47 10.62 -5.82
C ASP A 113 7.49 10.38 -6.97
N THR A 114 7.47 11.29 -7.94
CA THR A 114 6.64 11.18 -9.15
C THR A 114 7.35 10.49 -10.29
N LYS A 115 8.65 10.21 -10.16
CA LYS A 115 9.50 9.57 -11.17
C LYS A 115 10.44 8.56 -10.50
N GLY A 116 10.65 7.43 -11.16
CA GLY A 116 11.70 6.51 -10.79
C GLY A 116 13.08 7.02 -11.21
N LYS A 117 14.13 6.46 -10.61
CA LYS A 117 15.53 6.87 -10.82
C LYS A 117 16.21 6.12 -11.96
N THR A 118 15.75 4.91 -12.29
CA THR A 118 16.42 4.02 -13.25
C THR A 118 15.77 4.10 -14.62
N LEU A 119 16.29 4.97 -15.46
CA LEU A 119 15.83 5.21 -16.84
C LEU A 119 16.65 4.36 -17.84
N LYS A 120 16.60 3.06 -17.74
CA LYS A 120 17.21 2.16 -18.70
C LYS A 120 16.15 1.27 -19.35
N GLU A 121 16.45 0.74 -20.53
CA GLU A 121 15.58 -0.22 -21.20
C GLU A 121 15.31 -1.44 -20.28
N ALA A 122 14.05 -1.76 -20.11
CA ALA A 122 13.65 -2.89 -19.28
C ALA A 122 13.93 -4.21 -20.00
N VAL A 123 14.41 -5.20 -19.26
CA VAL A 123 14.39 -6.58 -19.74
C VAL A 123 12.92 -7.00 -19.81
N VAL A 124 12.45 -7.29 -21.02
CA VAL A 124 11.06 -7.73 -21.24
C VAL A 124 10.91 -9.16 -20.71
N ILE A 125 9.98 -9.33 -19.79
CA ILE A 125 9.62 -10.63 -19.21
C ILE A 125 8.21 -10.94 -19.70
N ASP A 126 8.07 -12.04 -20.42
CA ASP A 126 6.77 -12.43 -20.96
C ASP A 126 5.90 -13.19 -19.93
N LYS A 127 4.61 -13.37 -20.27
CA LYS A 127 3.66 -14.14 -19.46
C LYS A 127 4.18 -15.52 -19.11
N LYS A 128 4.81 -16.21 -20.05
CA LYS A 128 5.28 -17.59 -19.88
C LYS A 128 6.40 -17.68 -18.85
N GLU A 129 7.30 -16.71 -18.88
CA GLU A 129 8.41 -16.64 -17.92
C GLU A 129 7.88 -16.38 -16.49
N PHE A 130 6.93 -15.46 -16.32
CA PHE A 130 6.26 -15.25 -15.02
C PHE A 130 5.49 -16.50 -14.57
N LEU A 131 4.77 -17.17 -15.44
CA LEU A 131 4.06 -18.41 -15.09
C LEU A 131 5.02 -19.51 -14.62
N ASN A 132 6.22 -19.61 -15.17
CA ASN A 132 7.24 -20.55 -14.71
C ASN A 132 7.68 -20.23 -13.24
N VAL A 133 7.74 -18.96 -12.87
CA VAL A 133 8.02 -18.55 -11.48
C VAL A 133 6.86 -18.96 -10.56
N ILE A 134 5.65 -18.67 -10.98
CA ILE A 134 4.42 -18.98 -10.24
C ILE A 134 4.26 -20.49 -10.03
N ASP A 135 4.53 -21.30 -11.04
CA ASP A 135 4.44 -22.76 -10.96
C ASP A 135 5.44 -23.35 -9.96
N LYS A 136 6.62 -22.75 -9.81
CA LYS A 136 7.58 -23.14 -8.78
C LYS A 136 7.12 -22.85 -7.36
N MET A 137 6.19 -21.92 -7.17
CA MET A 137 5.62 -21.59 -5.86
C MET A 137 4.50 -22.54 -5.44
N LYS A 138 3.78 -23.15 -6.38
CA LYS A 138 2.60 -24.00 -6.12
C LYS A 138 2.83 -25.08 -5.03
N PRO A 139 3.97 -25.81 -5.03
CA PRO A 139 4.21 -26.83 -4.02
C PRO A 139 4.28 -26.30 -2.58
N GLU A 140 4.65 -25.03 -2.40
CA GLU A 140 4.82 -24.43 -1.07
C GLU A 140 3.49 -24.05 -0.41
N PHE A 141 2.41 -23.90 -1.20
CA PHE A 141 1.15 -23.34 -0.70
C PHE A 141 0.00 -24.35 -0.59
N GLY A 142 0.21 -25.64 -0.85
CA GLY A 142 -0.68 -26.76 -0.52
C GLY A 142 -2.17 -26.61 -0.87
N SER A 143 -2.53 -25.72 -1.79
CA SER A 143 -3.90 -25.39 -2.17
C SER A 143 -4.14 -25.74 -3.65
N ASP A 144 -5.10 -26.59 -3.94
CA ASP A 144 -5.47 -26.98 -5.32
C ASP A 144 -6.00 -25.83 -6.16
N VAL A 145 -6.39 -24.70 -5.53
CA VAL A 145 -6.91 -23.51 -6.21
C VAL A 145 -5.89 -22.39 -6.35
N PHE A 146 -4.70 -22.55 -5.74
CA PHE A 146 -3.63 -21.56 -5.83
C PHE A 146 -3.15 -21.39 -7.28
N ALA A 147 -3.03 -20.14 -7.72
CA ALA A 147 -2.51 -19.77 -9.04
C ALA A 147 -3.27 -20.38 -10.23
N ASN A 148 -4.55 -20.74 -10.07
CA ASN A 148 -5.39 -21.13 -11.21
C ASN A 148 -5.88 -19.86 -11.91
N PRO A 149 -5.54 -19.64 -13.20
CA PRO A 149 -5.96 -18.46 -13.95
C PRO A 149 -7.49 -18.41 -14.08
N LYS A 150 -8.07 -17.23 -13.95
CA LYS A 150 -9.50 -17.00 -14.21
C LYS A 150 -9.78 -16.62 -15.65
N ASP A 151 -8.89 -15.78 -16.21
CA ASP A 151 -9.02 -15.18 -17.53
C ASP A 151 -7.65 -14.69 -18.05
N ASP A 152 -7.65 -13.84 -19.07
CA ASP A 152 -6.44 -13.27 -19.68
C ASP A 152 -5.95 -11.98 -18.99
N SER A 153 -6.53 -11.59 -17.85
CA SER A 153 -6.16 -10.36 -17.15
C SER A 153 -4.72 -10.35 -16.64
N PHE A 154 -4.14 -11.52 -16.35
CA PHE A 154 -2.73 -11.63 -16.01
C PHE A 154 -1.82 -11.21 -17.17
N GLU A 155 -2.10 -11.69 -18.38
CA GLU A 155 -1.36 -11.29 -19.58
C GLU A 155 -1.49 -9.79 -19.84
N SER A 156 -2.71 -9.25 -19.72
CA SER A 156 -2.96 -7.82 -19.85
C SER A 156 -2.14 -7.02 -18.82
N SER A 157 -2.05 -7.48 -17.58
CA SER A 157 -1.25 -6.84 -16.52
C SER A 157 0.25 -6.83 -16.86
N VAL A 158 0.78 -7.94 -17.39
CA VAL A 158 2.18 -8.06 -17.80
C VAL A 158 2.47 -7.17 -19.01
N CYS A 159 1.60 -7.17 -20.03
CA CYS A 159 1.80 -6.35 -21.23
C CYS A 159 1.68 -4.84 -20.93
N GLN A 160 0.84 -4.45 -20.00
CA GLN A 160 0.55 -3.05 -19.72
C GLN A 160 1.78 -2.27 -19.26
N ILE A 161 2.71 -2.87 -18.53
CA ILE A 161 3.91 -2.16 -18.04
C ILE A 161 4.91 -1.82 -19.16
N TYR A 162 4.76 -2.42 -20.34
CA TYR A 162 5.59 -2.18 -21.52
C TYR A 162 4.87 -1.33 -22.58
N GLN A 163 3.67 -0.81 -22.28
CA GLN A 163 2.92 -0.01 -23.25
C GLN A 163 3.63 1.32 -23.53
N THR A 164 3.52 1.72 -24.80
CA THR A 164 4.01 3.01 -25.29
C THR A 164 2.84 3.85 -25.81
N PHE A 165 2.95 5.14 -25.67
CA PHE A 165 2.01 6.12 -26.24
C PHE A 165 2.79 7.23 -26.93
N GLY A 166 2.48 7.50 -28.19
CA GLY A 166 3.19 8.53 -28.96
C GLY A 166 4.70 8.29 -29.13
N GLY A 167 5.15 7.02 -29.04
CA GLY A 167 6.57 6.64 -29.12
C GLY A 167 7.34 6.75 -27.82
N ALA A 168 6.67 7.09 -26.70
CA ALA A 168 7.27 7.11 -25.36
C ALA A 168 6.63 6.06 -24.46
N ASP A 169 7.42 5.47 -23.54
CA ASP A 169 6.92 4.52 -22.55
C ASP A 169 5.91 5.19 -21.63
N CYS A 170 4.79 4.51 -21.37
CA CYS A 170 3.80 4.95 -20.37
C CYS A 170 4.38 4.92 -18.95
N TYR A 171 5.36 4.05 -18.71
CA TYR A 171 6.10 3.91 -17.46
C TYR A 171 7.61 3.96 -17.77
N PRO A 172 8.23 5.17 -17.81
CA PRO A 172 9.57 5.35 -18.34
C PRO A 172 10.68 4.69 -17.52
N SER A 173 10.52 4.56 -16.19
CA SER A 173 11.53 3.97 -15.30
C SER A 173 11.22 2.52 -14.93
N LEU A 174 12.24 1.81 -14.45
CA LEU A 174 12.07 0.45 -13.94
C LEU A 174 11.21 0.41 -12.68
N GLU A 175 11.33 1.41 -11.82
CA GLU A 175 10.55 1.54 -10.60
C GLU A 175 9.06 1.74 -10.91
N GLU A 176 8.73 2.55 -11.93
CA GLU A 176 7.34 2.74 -12.38
C GLU A 176 6.76 1.45 -12.95
N LYS A 177 7.54 0.74 -13.80
CA LYS A 177 7.12 -0.55 -14.35
C LYS A 177 6.89 -1.58 -13.24
N ALA A 178 7.80 -1.67 -12.27
CA ALA A 178 7.69 -2.57 -11.13
C ALA A 178 6.48 -2.26 -10.26
N ALA A 179 6.27 -0.99 -9.91
CA ALA A 179 5.13 -0.53 -9.11
C ALA A 179 3.80 -0.87 -9.78
N MET A 180 3.70 -0.62 -11.09
CA MET A 180 2.49 -0.94 -11.85
C MET A 180 2.29 -2.44 -12.02
N LEU A 181 3.34 -3.24 -12.21
CA LEU A 181 3.23 -4.70 -12.27
C LEU A 181 2.61 -5.24 -10.97
N LEU A 182 3.15 -4.84 -9.82
CA LEU A 182 2.63 -5.24 -8.51
C LEU A 182 1.17 -4.82 -8.35
N TYR A 183 0.86 -3.56 -8.65
CA TYR A 183 -0.48 -3.01 -8.55
C TYR A 183 -1.49 -3.80 -9.40
N LEU A 184 -1.20 -4.00 -10.67
CA LEU A 184 -2.12 -4.62 -11.62
C LEU A 184 -2.39 -6.09 -11.27
N ILE A 185 -1.36 -6.88 -10.94
CA ILE A 185 -1.55 -8.30 -10.58
C ILE A 185 -2.40 -8.43 -9.31
N VAL A 186 -2.18 -7.57 -8.31
CA VAL A 186 -2.95 -7.62 -7.06
C VAL A 186 -4.39 -7.17 -7.29
N LYS A 187 -4.62 -6.11 -8.06
CA LYS A 187 -5.97 -5.52 -8.26
C LYS A 187 -6.83 -6.25 -9.28
N ASN A 188 -6.26 -6.79 -10.34
CA ASN A 188 -7.03 -7.47 -11.38
C ASN A 188 -7.54 -8.84 -10.95
N HIS A 189 -7.06 -9.38 -9.82
CA HIS A 189 -7.49 -10.67 -9.30
C HIS A 189 -7.48 -11.79 -10.34
N SER A 190 -6.42 -11.85 -11.15
CA SER A 190 -6.28 -12.73 -12.32
C SER A 190 -6.30 -14.22 -11.98
N PHE A 191 -6.09 -14.57 -10.72
CA PHE A 191 -6.07 -15.96 -10.23
C PHE A 191 -7.16 -16.20 -9.20
N THR A 192 -7.59 -17.45 -9.08
CA THR A 192 -8.63 -17.87 -8.12
C THR A 192 -8.18 -17.63 -6.67
N ASP A 193 -6.91 -17.95 -6.37
CA ASP A 193 -6.25 -17.66 -5.09
C ASP A 193 -4.80 -17.25 -5.32
N GLY A 194 -4.23 -16.56 -4.32
CA GLY A 194 -2.81 -16.23 -4.28
C GLY A 194 -2.42 -14.92 -4.94
N ASN A 195 -3.35 -14.07 -5.43
CA ASN A 195 -3.01 -12.85 -6.19
C ASN A 195 -1.99 -11.94 -5.51
N LYS A 196 -2.07 -11.78 -4.17
CA LYS A 196 -1.11 -10.98 -3.40
C LYS A 196 0.30 -11.60 -3.45
N ARG A 197 0.41 -12.91 -3.22
CA ARG A 197 1.69 -13.65 -3.23
C ARG A 197 2.29 -13.70 -4.63
N ILE A 198 1.45 -13.93 -5.64
CA ILE A 198 1.84 -13.93 -7.06
C ILE A 198 2.34 -12.54 -7.46
N GLY A 199 1.59 -11.48 -7.11
CA GLY A 199 2.00 -10.11 -7.40
C GLY A 199 3.36 -9.76 -6.79
N ALA A 200 3.55 -10.09 -5.50
CA ALA A 200 4.82 -9.88 -4.81
C ALA A 200 5.99 -10.66 -5.45
N SER A 201 5.77 -11.92 -5.84
CA SER A 201 6.81 -12.74 -6.47
C SER A 201 7.15 -12.26 -7.89
N CYS A 202 6.15 -11.87 -8.69
CA CYS A 202 6.40 -11.29 -10.01
C CYS A 202 7.14 -9.94 -9.91
N PHE A 203 6.81 -9.12 -8.92
CA PHE A 203 7.49 -7.87 -8.63
C PHE A 203 8.95 -8.09 -8.28
N LEU A 204 9.26 -8.98 -7.33
CA LEU A 204 10.65 -9.31 -6.98
C LEU A 204 11.42 -9.88 -8.16
N TYR A 205 10.80 -10.76 -8.94
CA TYR A 205 11.42 -11.34 -10.13
C TYR A 205 11.72 -10.28 -11.20
N PHE A 206 10.80 -9.32 -11.40
CA PHE A 206 11.05 -8.18 -12.29
C PHE A 206 12.23 -7.33 -11.83
N LEU A 207 12.31 -6.99 -10.53
CA LEU A 207 13.43 -6.23 -9.97
C LEU A 207 14.77 -6.98 -10.14
N GLU A 208 14.78 -8.29 -9.86
CA GLU A 208 15.97 -9.14 -10.02
C GLU A 208 16.45 -9.19 -11.48
N ARG A 209 15.55 -9.48 -12.41
CA ARG A 209 15.85 -9.59 -13.85
C ARG A 209 16.38 -8.26 -14.41
N ASN A 210 15.96 -7.15 -13.84
CA ASN A 210 16.40 -5.82 -14.21
C ASN A 210 17.61 -5.33 -13.39
N ASN A 211 18.20 -6.15 -12.53
CA ASN A 211 19.35 -5.84 -11.68
C ASN A 211 19.15 -4.58 -10.81
N ILE A 212 17.94 -4.43 -10.24
CA ILE A 212 17.61 -3.37 -9.29
C ILE A 212 17.04 -3.89 -7.97
N LEU A 213 17.04 -5.22 -7.74
CA LEU A 213 16.59 -5.80 -6.47
C LEU A 213 17.61 -5.62 -5.35
N TYR A 214 18.89 -5.57 -5.70
CA TYR A 214 19.98 -5.49 -4.71
C TYR A 214 20.82 -4.25 -4.93
N LYS A 215 21.18 -3.59 -3.81
CA LYS A 215 22.14 -2.49 -3.76
C LYS A 215 23.17 -2.80 -2.68
N ASN A 216 24.46 -2.73 -3.03
CA ASN A 216 25.55 -3.09 -2.10
C ASN A 216 25.39 -4.48 -1.46
N ALA A 217 24.93 -5.47 -2.22
CA ALA A 217 24.64 -6.84 -1.80
C ALA A 217 23.48 -6.99 -0.77
N ALA A 218 22.76 -5.94 -0.46
CA ALA A 218 21.53 -5.98 0.35
C ALA A 218 20.29 -5.78 -0.54
N PRO A 219 19.16 -6.43 -0.25
CA PRO A 219 17.92 -6.16 -0.96
C PRO A 219 17.43 -4.72 -0.66
N ILE A 220 16.89 -4.04 -1.69
CA ILE A 220 16.41 -2.64 -1.57
C ILE A 220 15.12 -2.49 -0.74
N LEU A 221 14.47 -3.60 -0.43
CA LEU A 221 13.31 -3.65 0.47
C LEU A 221 13.31 -4.96 1.25
N ASP A 222 12.84 -4.93 2.47
CA ASP A 222 12.69 -6.11 3.32
C ASP A 222 11.32 -6.80 3.13
N ASN A 223 11.18 -7.98 3.74
CA ASN A 223 9.96 -8.78 3.64
C ASN A 223 8.73 -8.07 4.27
N ALA A 224 8.92 -7.29 5.33
CA ALA A 224 7.84 -6.58 6.00
C ALA A 224 7.33 -5.43 5.13
N THR A 225 8.23 -4.68 4.50
CA THR A 225 7.92 -3.63 3.53
C THR A 225 7.19 -4.19 2.32
N LEU A 226 7.67 -5.31 1.73
CA LEU A 226 6.97 -5.97 0.62
C LEU A 226 5.56 -6.39 0.99
N ALA A 227 5.37 -7.00 2.15
CA ALA A 227 4.06 -7.40 2.62
C ALA A 227 3.14 -6.19 2.85
N ALA A 228 3.65 -5.13 3.48
CA ALA A 228 2.90 -3.90 3.73
C ALA A 228 2.45 -3.22 2.44
N LEU A 229 3.34 -3.07 1.46
CA LEU A 229 3.01 -2.51 0.14
C LEU A 229 1.94 -3.35 -0.59
N THR A 230 2.08 -4.67 -0.55
CA THR A 230 1.13 -5.58 -1.19
C THR A 230 -0.27 -5.51 -0.56
N ILE A 231 -0.34 -5.39 0.78
CA ILE A 231 -1.61 -5.22 1.51
C ILE A 231 -2.20 -3.83 1.23
N LEU A 232 -1.38 -2.78 1.24
CA LEU A 232 -1.80 -1.42 0.92
C LEU A 232 -2.44 -1.35 -0.47
N ILE A 233 -1.81 -1.97 -1.48
CA ILE A 233 -2.38 -2.09 -2.82
C ILE A 233 -3.72 -2.82 -2.77
N ALA A 234 -3.80 -3.96 -2.10
CA ALA A 234 -5.03 -4.77 -2.07
C ALA A 234 -6.22 -3.99 -1.49
N GLU A 235 -5.99 -3.20 -0.45
CA GLU A 235 -7.01 -2.41 0.24
C GLU A 235 -7.31 -1.05 -0.43
N SER A 236 -6.43 -0.56 -1.32
CA SER A 236 -6.60 0.73 -1.99
C SER A 236 -7.82 0.75 -2.90
N LYS A 237 -8.34 1.93 -3.18
CA LYS A 237 -9.39 2.17 -4.17
C LYS A 237 -8.78 2.47 -5.54
N PRO A 238 -9.54 2.28 -6.64
CA PRO A 238 -9.05 2.60 -7.99
C PRO A 238 -8.56 4.06 -8.14
N GLU A 239 -9.20 5.01 -7.46
CA GLU A 239 -8.86 6.44 -7.49
C GLU A 239 -7.49 6.73 -6.83
N GLU A 240 -7.02 5.82 -5.99
CA GLU A 240 -5.76 5.94 -5.25
C GLU A 240 -4.56 5.35 -6.00
N MET A 241 -4.77 4.79 -7.21
CA MET A 241 -3.75 4.10 -8.00
C MET A 241 -2.47 4.93 -8.15
N GLU A 242 -2.60 6.22 -8.50
CA GLU A 242 -1.43 7.07 -8.72
C GLU A 242 -0.65 7.32 -7.43
N THR A 243 -1.34 7.56 -6.32
CA THR A 243 -0.72 7.72 -5.00
C THR A 243 0.00 6.44 -4.58
N ILE A 244 -0.63 5.29 -4.76
CA ILE A 244 -0.04 3.99 -4.43
C ILE A 244 1.20 3.71 -5.27
N LYS A 245 1.16 4.00 -6.58
CA LYS A 245 2.32 3.91 -7.47
C LYS A 245 3.47 4.76 -6.95
N GLN A 246 3.20 6.01 -6.55
CA GLN A 246 4.19 6.92 -5.99
C GLN A 246 4.77 6.41 -4.66
N VAL A 247 3.97 5.81 -3.79
CA VAL A 247 4.46 5.18 -2.54
C VAL A 247 5.44 4.07 -2.86
N VAL A 248 5.07 3.13 -3.75
CA VAL A 248 5.95 2.02 -4.14
C VAL A 248 7.24 2.54 -4.77
N MET A 249 7.16 3.51 -5.68
CA MET A 249 8.35 4.14 -6.29
C MET A 249 9.24 4.83 -5.26
N SER A 250 8.63 5.57 -4.33
CA SER A 250 9.37 6.27 -3.28
C SER A 250 10.12 5.30 -2.37
N VAL A 251 9.56 4.13 -2.09
CA VAL A 251 10.26 3.05 -1.38
C VAL A 251 11.44 2.53 -2.21
N LEU A 252 11.21 2.18 -3.48
CA LEU A 252 12.27 1.67 -4.36
C LEU A 252 13.41 2.68 -4.60
N ASN A 253 13.09 3.97 -4.63
CA ASN A 253 14.07 5.04 -4.84
C ASN A 253 14.98 5.28 -3.62
N ARG A 254 14.55 4.88 -2.42
CA ARG A 254 15.31 5.03 -1.16
C ARG A 254 16.16 3.80 -0.84
N GLY A 255 15.75 2.62 -1.32
CA GLY A 255 16.43 1.35 -1.14
C GLY A 255 17.81 1.24 -1.80
#